data_6208969b51fc232fd16a6eca8ffd4e13
#
_entry.id   6208969b51fc232fd16a6eca8ffd4e13
#
_cell.length_a   1.000
_cell.length_b   1.000
_cell.length_c   1.000
_cell.angle_alpha   90.00
_cell.angle_beta   90.00
_cell.angle_gamma   90.00
#
_symmetry.space_group_name_H-M   'P 1'
#
loop_
_entity.id
_entity.type
_entity.pdbx_description
1 polymer ?
#
loop_
_entity_poly.entity_id
_entity_poly.type
_entity_poly.pdbx_seq_one_letter_code
_entity_poly.pdbx_strand_id
1 'polypeptide(L)'
;MLLGGWGLVGSAISRRLIPEEPEEIVVASLNRAEAEEAVEKLKKYEKSTSVRLIPWWGNIFLRDSLQNIPRSEIIENPRYREQLIQDVLGDLTPDILEKSFLYQTIQKFKPQIVIDAINSATALAYQDVFLGYYRVRKELRNYKAGGKDAGTLVDEVEKLLSTLYIPQLIRHVQILYEAMKQVKTRVYLKIGTSGTGGMGLNIPYTHSEEKPSRVLLSKTSVAGAHSLLLFLMARTPDAPITKEIKPTAAIAWKRIGYGPIKKGNRPVELFDCKPENAVLLQGKFNLHEKLNWKKTEKGVLKSVFIDTGENGIFSKAEFMTITTTGQMEYVTPEEIARNVVYELKGGNTGHDIINALDNATMGPTYRAGYLRHTALQKMESLEKEHGVESIAFELLGPPRLSKLLYETYLFKKTVRTMQALRDADEKALSERLFKLISEDAELRSQIISIGIPILLPDGKRLLRGPTVKIPPYRGEDVLEIQPGKIDIWAHDGWVDLRPQNIRTWKERMNRIFAEIETVPPEDTSSHYDRDRAYWLEDEEINVGKIVGWIFTNEEKGLRMKD
;
A
#
# COMPACT_ATOMS: atom_id res chain seq x y z
N MET A 1 -15.74 17.42 15.14
CA MET A 1 -15.54 15.95 15.14
C MET A 1 -14.59 15.58 14.02
N LEU A 2 -13.62 14.71 14.27
CA LEU A 2 -12.67 14.21 13.28
C LEU A 2 -12.75 12.68 13.22
N LEU A 3 -13.17 12.14 12.10
CA LEU A 3 -13.18 10.71 11.81
C LEU A 3 -11.83 10.28 11.21
N GLY A 4 -11.22 9.21 11.72
CA GLY A 4 -9.89 8.75 11.33
C GLY A 4 -8.73 9.51 12.01
N GLY A 5 -8.93 9.98 13.22
CA GLY A 5 -8.01 10.88 13.93
C GLY A 5 -6.63 10.30 14.30
N TRP A 6 -6.50 8.97 14.38
CA TRP A 6 -5.22 8.32 14.66
C TRP A 6 -4.31 8.20 13.43
N GLY A 7 -4.87 8.21 12.21
CA GLY A 7 -4.11 8.16 10.96
C GLY A 7 -3.16 9.35 10.80
N LEU A 8 -2.18 9.24 9.89
CA LEU A 8 -1.17 10.30 9.66
C LEU A 8 -1.81 11.65 9.33
N VAL A 9 -2.77 11.66 8.40
CA VAL A 9 -3.49 12.87 7.99
C VAL A 9 -4.40 13.37 9.10
N GLY A 10 -5.18 12.49 9.73
CA GLY A 10 -6.06 12.85 10.85
C GLY A 10 -5.27 13.45 12.04
N SER A 11 -4.13 12.85 12.38
CA SER A 11 -3.25 13.39 13.42
C SER A 11 -2.71 14.78 13.08
N ALA A 12 -2.31 15.03 11.85
CA ALA A 12 -1.86 16.34 11.41
C ALA A 12 -2.98 17.39 11.46
N ILE A 13 -4.19 17.00 11.03
CA ILE A 13 -5.38 17.86 11.11
C ILE A 13 -5.70 18.19 12.57
N SER A 14 -5.75 17.19 13.46
CA SER A 14 -6.02 17.42 14.89
C SER A 14 -5.03 18.41 15.50
N ARG A 15 -3.73 18.22 15.25
CA ARG A 15 -2.69 19.16 15.72
C ARG A 15 -2.89 20.58 15.20
N ARG A 16 -3.24 20.70 13.91
CA ARG A 16 -3.42 22.00 13.27
C ARG A 16 -4.69 22.71 13.73
N LEU A 17 -5.70 21.97 14.23
CA LEU A 17 -6.92 22.55 14.78
C LEU A 17 -6.73 23.10 16.22
N ILE A 18 -5.80 22.61 17.00
CA ILE A 18 -5.59 23.08 18.40
C ILE A 18 -5.34 24.58 18.48
N PRO A 19 -4.46 25.18 17.66
CA PRO A 19 -4.25 26.63 17.66
C PRO A 19 -5.47 27.48 17.27
N GLU A 20 -6.49 26.85 16.68
CA GLU A 20 -7.74 27.52 16.32
C GLU A 20 -8.74 27.56 17.50
N GLU A 21 -8.36 26.95 18.62
CA GLU A 21 -9.07 26.96 19.91
C GLU A 21 -10.56 26.54 19.80
N PRO A 22 -10.88 25.41 19.15
CA PRO A 22 -12.25 24.91 19.18
C PRO A 22 -12.62 24.51 20.62
N GLU A 23 -13.88 24.61 21.00
CA GLU A 23 -14.36 24.18 22.32
C GLU A 23 -14.04 22.71 22.58
N GLU A 24 -14.25 21.86 21.55
CA GLU A 24 -13.96 20.44 21.67
C GLU A 24 -13.53 19.81 20.33
N ILE A 25 -12.65 18.81 20.40
CA ILE A 25 -12.32 17.92 19.29
C ILE A 25 -12.63 16.48 19.72
N VAL A 26 -13.63 15.88 19.08
CA VAL A 26 -13.87 14.43 19.18
C VAL A 26 -12.95 13.75 18.16
N VAL A 27 -12.00 12.97 18.65
CA VAL A 27 -11.00 12.25 17.85
C VAL A 27 -11.45 10.79 17.72
N ALA A 28 -12.09 10.47 16.59
CA ALA A 28 -12.64 9.14 16.36
C ALA A 28 -11.67 8.25 15.56
N SER A 29 -11.53 7.00 16.00
CA SER A 29 -10.73 5.95 15.35
C SER A 29 -11.48 4.62 15.35
N LEU A 30 -10.92 3.59 14.69
CA LEU A 30 -11.58 2.30 14.60
C LEU A 30 -11.66 1.59 15.95
N ASN A 31 -10.60 1.65 16.74
CA ASN A 31 -10.53 0.97 18.03
C ASN A 31 -10.09 1.92 19.16
N ARG A 32 -10.34 1.47 20.39
CA ARG A 32 -10.12 2.26 21.61
C ARG A 32 -8.67 2.71 21.76
N ALA A 33 -7.73 1.78 21.59
CA ALA A 33 -6.32 2.08 21.83
C ALA A 33 -5.81 3.17 20.88
N GLU A 34 -6.23 3.16 19.62
CA GLU A 34 -5.87 4.20 18.65
C GLU A 34 -6.45 5.57 19.01
N ALA A 35 -7.71 5.63 19.43
CA ALA A 35 -8.36 6.88 19.82
C ALA A 35 -7.71 7.49 21.07
N GLU A 36 -7.45 6.67 22.08
CA GLU A 36 -6.79 7.10 23.32
C GLU A 36 -5.34 7.54 23.05
N GLU A 37 -4.56 6.79 22.26
CA GLU A 37 -3.20 7.17 21.87
C GLU A 37 -3.18 8.50 21.10
N ALA A 38 -4.13 8.71 20.19
CA ALA A 38 -4.23 9.96 19.44
C ALA A 38 -4.44 11.15 20.39
N VAL A 39 -5.38 11.04 21.33
CA VAL A 39 -5.67 12.09 22.30
C VAL A 39 -4.48 12.33 23.24
N GLU A 40 -3.82 11.29 23.74
CA GLU A 40 -2.64 11.43 24.61
C GLU A 40 -1.48 12.16 23.90
N LYS A 41 -1.30 11.89 22.60
CA LYS A 41 -0.32 12.63 21.81
C LYS A 41 -0.69 14.11 21.65
N LEU A 42 -1.98 14.41 21.47
CA LEU A 42 -2.46 15.78 21.29
C LEU A 42 -2.34 16.61 22.59
N LYS A 43 -2.53 16.01 23.75
CA LYS A 43 -2.36 16.69 25.07
C LYS A 43 -0.95 17.24 25.29
N LYS A 44 0.05 16.72 24.58
CA LYS A 44 1.45 17.18 24.69
C LYS A 44 1.73 18.48 23.93
N TYR A 45 0.79 18.95 23.13
CA TYR A 45 0.96 20.20 22.38
C TYR A 45 0.59 21.41 23.23
N GLU A 46 1.36 22.49 23.07
CA GLU A 46 1.04 23.78 23.64
C GLU A 46 -0.38 24.21 23.23
N LYS A 47 -1.12 24.85 24.13
CA LYS A 47 -2.54 25.21 23.98
C LYS A 47 -3.55 24.04 23.94
N SER A 48 -3.12 22.79 24.09
CA SER A 48 -4.07 21.67 24.18
C SER A 48 -4.98 21.73 25.40
N THR A 49 -4.59 22.48 26.44
CA THR A 49 -5.34 22.65 27.68
C THR A 49 -6.59 23.49 27.53
N SER A 50 -6.68 24.34 26.53
CA SER A 50 -7.87 25.15 26.22
C SER A 50 -8.93 24.40 25.42
N VAL A 51 -8.60 23.22 24.88
CA VAL A 51 -9.45 22.41 23.99
C VAL A 51 -9.84 21.11 24.68
N ARG A 52 -11.13 20.81 24.73
CA ARG A 52 -11.60 19.51 25.24
C ARG A 52 -11.37 18.43 24.19
N LEU A 53 -10.44 17.51 24.47
CA LEU A 53 -10.08 16.40 23.57
C LEU A 53 -10.80 15.13 24.04
N ILE A 54 -11.63 14.55 23.17
CA ILE A 54 -12.45 13.38 23.48
C ILE A 54 -12.06 12.21 22.57
N PRO A 55 -11.53 11.10 23.11
CA PRO A 55 -11.34 9.88 22.32
C PRO A 55 -12.68 9.20 22.06
N TRP A 56 -12.90 8.74 20.85
CA TRP A 56 -14.08 8.00 20.46
C TRP A 56 -13.69 6.88 19.48
N TRP A 57 -14.39 5.75 19.50
CA TRP A 57 -14.00 4.61 18.67
C TRP A 57 -15.20 3.76 18.25
N GLY A 58 -15.06 3.08 17.12
CA GLY A 58 -16.00 2.15 16.55
C GLY A 58 -16.04 2.20 15.03
N ASN A 59 -16.61 1.19 14.43
CA ASN A 59 -16.74 1.11 12.98
C ASN A 59 -17.98 1.88 12.49
N ILE A 60 -17.75 3.01 11.84
CA ILE A 60 -18.82 3.91 11.35
C ILE A 60 -19.69 3.31 10.22
N PHE A 61 -19.30 2.18 9.64
CA PHE A 61 -20.06 1.50 8.58
C PHE A 61 -21.03 0.44 9.11
N LEU A 62 -21.09 0.26 10.43
CA LEU A 62 -21.88 -0.79 11.08
C LEU A 62 -22.92 -0.18 12.05
N ARG A 63 -23.88 -1.02 12.44
CA ARG A 63 -24.75 -0.70 13.57
C ARG A 63 -23.98 -0.73 14.89
N ASP A 64 -24.45 -0.03 15.87
CA ASP A 64 -23.80 0.10 17.19
C ASP A 64 -23.47 -1.25 17.85
N SER A 65 -24.41 -2.21 17.80
CA SER A 65 -24.19 -3.53 18.39
C SER A 65 -23.09 -4.37 17.74
N LEU A 66 -22.66 -4.02 16.52
CA LEU A 66 -21.63 -4.74 15.74
C LEU A 66 -20.34 -3.94 15.59
N GLN A 67 -20.27 -2.72 16.05
CA GLN A 67 -19.17 -1.77 15.78
C GLN A 67 -17.79 -2.26 16.18
N ASN A 68 -17.69 -3.09 17.22
CA ASN A 68 -16.43 -3.62 17.75
C ASN A 68 -16.18 -5.09 17.36
N ILE A 69 -17.10 -5.71 16.61
CA ILE A 69 -16.99 -7.11 16.20
C ILE A 69 -16.13 -7.18 14.93
N PRO A 70 -15.12 -8.06 14.90
CA PRO A 70 -14.31 -8.27 13.71
C PRO A 70 -15.18 -8.66 12.51
N ARG A 71 -14.90 -8.08 11.33
CA ARG A 71 -15.69 -8.35 10.14
C ARG A 71 -15.76 -9.85 9.77
N SER A 72 -14.67 -10.58 9.96
CA SER A 72 -14.66 -12.03 9.73
C SER A 72 -15.70 -12.76 10.57
N GLU A 73 -15.86 -12.37 11.83
CA GLU A 73 -16.87 -12.93 12.72
C GLU A 73 -18.28 -12.54 12.29
N ILE A 74 -18.49 -11.27 11.86
CA ILE A 74 -19.79 -10.82 11.34
C ILE A 74 -20.22 -11.66 10.13
N ILE A 75 -19.28 -11.95 9.22
CA ILE A 75 -19.56 -12.72 8.00
C ILE A 75 -19.81 -14.20 8.30
N GLU A 76 -19.09 -14.79 9.25
CA GLU A 76 -19.27 -16.21 9.60
C GLU A 76 -20.50 -16.47 10.48
N ASN A 77 -20.98 -15.49 11.25
CA ASN A 77 -22.16 -15.63 12.08
C ASN A 77 -23.44 -15.30 11.29
N PRO A 78 -24.35 -16.27 11.03
CA PRO A 78 -25.54 -16.05 10.21
C PRO A 78 -26.42 -14.90 10.69
N ARG A 79 -26.60 -14.74 12.01
CA ARG A 79 -27.43 -13.68 12.58
C ARG A 79 -26.84 -12.29 12.35
N TYR A 80 -25.52 -12.13 12.53
CA TYR A 80 -24.85 -10.85 12.32
C TYR A 80 -24.82 -10.52 10.82
N ARG A 81 -24.59 -11.53 9.99
CA ARG A 81 -24.56 -11.39 8.53
C ARG A 81 -25.93 -10.96 7.98
N GLU A 82 -27.02 -11.58 8.43
CA GLU A 82 -28.39 -11.18 8.07
C GLU A 82 -28.66 -9.72 8.44
N GLN A 83 -28.30 -9.32 9.67
CA GLN A 83 -28.44 -7.92 10.12
C GLN A 83 -27.65 -6.96 9.21
N LEU A 84 -26.41 -7.30 8.86
CA LEU A 84 -25.59 -6.48 7.97
C LEU A 84 -26.20 -6.36 6.58
N ILE A 85 -26.70 -7.46 6.00
CA ILE A 85 -27.36 -7.47 4.70
C ILE A 85 -28.60 -6.57 4.71
N GLN A 86 -29.43 -6.68 5.75
CA GLN A 86 -30.62 -5.86 5.89
C GLN A 86 -30.29 -4.37 6.07
N ASP A 87 -29.26 -4.04 6.87
CA ASP A 87 -28.82 -2.66 7.07
C ASP A 87 -28.33 -2.02 5.78
N VAL A 88 -27.69 -2.80 4.91
CA VAL A 88 -27.06 -2.31 3.68
C VAL A 88 -28.03 -2.29 2.50
N LEU A 89 -28.77 -3.36 2.30
CA LEU A 89 -29.58 -3.58 1.09
C LEU A 89 -31.08 -3.29 1.29
N GLY A 90 -31.59 -3.31 2.52
CA GLY A 90 -32.98 -2.95 2.82
C GLY A 90 -33.25 -1.45 2.65
N ASP A 91 -34.50 -1.04 2.73
CA ASP A 91 -34.85 0.39 2.76
C ASP A 91 -34.31 1.06 4.02
N LEU A 92 -33.93 2.34 3.92
CA LEU A 92 -33.48 3.11 5.10
C LEU A 92 -34.69 3.43 5.98
N THR A 93 -34.93 2.58 6.96
CA THR A 93 -35.96 2.80 7.98
C THR A 93 -35.43 3.58 9.17
N PRO A 94 -36.31 4.21 9.99
CA PRO A 94 -35.89 4.83 11.25
C PRO A 94 -35.10 3.86 12.15
N ASP A 95 -35.50 2.59 12.20
CA ASP A 95 -34.80 1.55 12.98
C ASP A 95 -33.35 1.34 12.53
N ILE A 96 -33.09 1.26 11.23
CA ILE A 96 -31.74 1.12 10.68
C ILE A 96 -30.92 2.39 10.95
N LEU A 97 -31.52 3.57 10.75
CA LEU A 97 -30.86 4.85 10.98
C LEU A 97 -30.44 5.00 12.45
N GLU A 98 -31.35 4.82 13.39
CA GLU A 98 -31.12 4.99 14.82
C GLU A 98 -30.16 3.98 15.42
N LYS A 99 -30.08 2.77 14.85
CA LYS A 99 -29.13 1.73 15.26
C LYS A 99 -27.75 1.88 14.64
N SER A 100 -27.55 2.79 13.67
CA SER A 100 -26.23 3.03 13.08
C SER A 100 -25.29 3.69 14.09
N PHE A 101 -24.06 3.14 14.24
CA PHE A 101 -23.06 3.73 15.10
C PHE A 101 -22.69 5.16 14.68
N LEU A 102 -22.60 5.43 13.37
CA LEU A 102 -22.32 6.78 12.86
C LEU A 102 -23.43 7.77 13.25
N TYR A 103 -24.69 7.38 13.10
CA TYR A 103 -25.82 8.21 13.49
C TYR A 103 -25.79 8.51 14.98
N GLN A 104 -25.68 7.50 15.83
CA GLN A 104 -25.62 7.67 17.28
C GLN A 104 -24.43 8.56 17.72
N THR A 105 -23.28 8.41 17.07
CA THR A 105 -22.11 9.23 17.32
C THR A 105 -22.39 10.71 17.02
N ILE A 106 -22.97 11.01 15.86
CA ILE A 106 -23.32 12.39 15.46
C ILE A 106 -24.41 12.96 16.37
N GLN A 107 -25.43 12.18 16.73
CA GLN A 107 -26.47 12.62 17.67
C GLN A 107 -25.93 12.91 19.06
N LYS A 108 -24.97 12.12 19.55
CA LYS A 108 -24.34 12.29 20.86
C LYS A 108 -23.55 13.58 20.95
N PHE A 109 -22.69 13.85 19.96
CA PHE A 109 -21.75 14.98 20.02
C PHE A 109 -22.27 16.24 19.32
N LYS A 110 -23.27 16.14 18.48
CA LYS A 110 -23.88 17.25 17.72
C LYS A 110 -22.84 18.19 17.09
N PRO A 111 -21.88 17.64 16.31
CA PRO A 111 -20.76 18.43 15.81
C PRO A 111 -21.20 19.51 14.84
N GLN A 112 -20.70 20.73 15.03
CA GLN A 112 -20.87 21.80 14.04
C GLN A 112 -20.06 21.54 12.75
N ILE A 113 -18.92 20.86 12.90
CA ILE A 113 -18.00 20.51 11.82
C ILE A 113 -17.66 19.04 11.91
N VAL A 114 -17.80 18.33 10.78
CA VAL A 114 -17.33 16.95 10.62
C VAL A 114 -16.22 16.94 9.59
N ILE A 115 -15.03 16.47 9.98
CA ILE A 115 -13.90 16.23 9.09
C ILE A 115 -13.71 14.72 8.98
N ASP A 116 -13.77 14.20 7.77
CA ASP A 116 -13.65 12.77 7.51
C ASP A 116 -12.34 12.45 6.79
N ALA A 117 -11.37 11.93 7.55
CA ALA A 117 -10.08 11.47 7.08
C ALA A 117 -10.00 9.93 6.95
N ILE A 118 -11.14 9.22 7.00
CA ILE A 118 -11.18 7.77 6.80
C ILE A 118 -11.02 7.45 5.32
N ASN A 119 -10.13 6.52 4.98
CA ASN A 119 -10.02 5.99 3.62
C ASN A 119 -11.18 5.02 3.32
N SER A 120 -12.37 5.56 3.07
CA SER A 120 -13.58 4.78 2.81
C SER A 120 -13.43 3.84 1.61
N ALA A 121 -12.70 4.26 0.57
CA ALA A 121 -12.44 3.42 -0.61
C ALA A 121 -11.64 2.17 -0.24
N THR A 122 -10.61 2.30 0.59
CA THR A 122 -9.85 1.14 1.09
C THR A 122 -10.70 0.28 2.03
N ALA A 123 -11.42 0.87 2.97
CA ALA A 123 -12.23 0.15 3.94
C ALA A 123 -13.30 -0.75 3.27
N LEU A 124 -13.87 -0.31 2.17
CA LEU A 124 -14.94 -1.01 1.46
C LEU A 124 -14.44 -1.92 0.33
N ALA A 125 -13.48 -1.48 -0.49
CA ALA A 125 -13.04 -2.21 -1.69
C ALA A 125 -12.30 -3.52 -1.40
N TYR A 126 -11.68 -3.65 -0.22
CA TYR A 126 -10.98 -4.89 0.17
C TYR A 126 -11.94 -6.01 0.64
N GLN A 127 -13.23 -5.80 0.57
CA GLN A 127 -14.23 -6.85 0.79
C GLN A 127 -14.37 -7.69 -0.49
N ASP A 128 -13.57 -8.72 -0.63
CA ASP A 128 -13.34 -9.47 -1.87
C ASP A 128 -14.62 -10.11 -2.47
N VAL A 129 -15.41 -9.30 -3.16
CA VAL A 129 -16.63 -9.71 -3.89
C VAL A 129 -16.31 -10.76 -4.97
N PHE A 130 -15.12 -10.72 -5.54
CA PHE A 130 -14.72 -11.63 -6.62
C PHE A 130 -14.45 -13.04 -6.09
N LEU A 131 -13.85 -13.17 -4.92
CA LEU A 131 -13.70 -14.47 -4.26
C LEU A 131 -15.08 -15.03 -3.88
N GLY A 132 -15.97 -14.20 -3.36
CA GLY A 132 -17.35 -14.55 -3.07
C GLY A 132 -18.05 -15.14 -4.30
N TYR A 133 -17.92 -14.51 -5.48
CA TYR A 133 -18.45 -15.04 -6.73
C TYR A 133 -17.96 -16.45 -7.04
N TYR A 134 -16.66 -16.74 -6.89
CA TYR A 134 -16.13 -18.07 -7.18
C TYR A 134 -16.66 -19.14 -6.22
N ARG A 135 -16.85 -18.79 -4.95
CA ARG A 135 -17.45 -19.69 -3.94
C ARG A 135 -18.90 -20.01 -4.29
N VAL A 136 -19.72 -19.00 -4.52
CA VAL A 136 -21.13 -19.19 -4.94
C VAL A 136 -21.20 -20.03 -6.22
N ARG A 137 -20.37 -19.73 -7.23
CA ARG A 137 -20.36 -20.48 -8.49
C ARG A 137 -19.98 -21.96 -8.30
N LYS A 138 -19.08 -22.27 -7.39
CA LYS A 138 -18.68 -23.64 -7.05
C LYS A 138 -19.88 -24.39 -6.44
N GLU A 139 -20.54 -23.82 -5.44
CA GLU A 139 -21.66 -24.46 -4.77
C GLU A 139 -22.89 -24.56 -5.69
N LEU A 140 -23.13 -23.60 -6.55
CA LEU A 140 -24.16 -23.67 -7.58
C LEU A 140 -23.91 -24.83 -8.57
N ARG A 141 -22.66 -25.11 -8.95
CA ARG A 141 -22.32 -26.26 -9.79
C ARG A 141 -22.57 -27.58 -9.04
N ASN A 142 -22.16 -27.66 -7.77
CA ASN A 142 -22.38 -28.83 -6.91
C ASN A 142 -23.88 -29.12 -6.80
N TYR A 143 -24.69 -28.10 -6.54
CA TYR A 143 -26.15 -28.23 -6.45
C TYR A 143 -26.77 -28.71 -7.77
N LYS A 144 -26.38 -28.12 -8.92
CA LYS A 144 -26.85 -28.53 -10.25
C LYS A 144 -26.42 -29.95 -10.64
N ALA A 145 -25.31 -30.45 -10.11
CA ALA A 145 -24.84 -31.82 -10.34
C ALA A 145 -25.55 -32.88 -9.46
N GLY A 146 -26.63 -32.51 -8.75
CA GLY A 146 -27.43 -33.41 -7.93
C GLY A 146 -27.06 -33.38 -6.43
N GLY A 147 -26.26 -32.40 -6.01
CA GLY A 147 -26.02 -32.15 -4.58
C GLY A 147 -27.31 -31.70 -3.89
N LYS A 148 -27.56 -32.25 -2.70
CA LYS A 148 -28.80 -31.97 -1.94
C LYS A 148 -28.64 -30.82 -0.91
N ASP A 149 -27.45 -30.29 -0.73
CA ASP A 149 -27.17 -29.26 0.26
C ASP A 149 -27.40 -27.85 -0.32
N ALA A 150 -28.63 -27.39 -0.20
CA ALA A 150 -29.01 -26.01 -0.52
C ALA A 150 -28.49 -25.02 0.56
N GLY A 151 -28.25 -25.49 1.79
CA GLY A 151 -27.84 -24.65 2.91
C GLY A 151 -26.47 -24.01 2.67
N THR A 152 -25.49 -24.77 2.21
CA THR A 152 -24.16 -24.24 1.86
C THR A 152 -24.22 -23.22 0.71
N LEU A 153 -25.09 -23.45 -0.29
CA LEU A 153 -25.27 -22.47 -1.37
C LEU A 153 -25.88 -21.16 -0.85
N VAL A 154 -26.90 -21.24 0.00
CA VAL A 154 -27.55 -20.08 0.62
C VAL A 154 -26.53 -19.30 1.46
N ASP A 155 -25.73 -19.99 2.29
CA ASP A 155 -24.69 -19.39 3.12
C ASP A 155 -23.66 -18.60 2.29
N GLU A 156 -23.16 -19.19 1.19
CA GLU A 156 -22.20 -18.51 0.30
C GLU A 156 -22.83 -17.33 -0.47
N VAL A 157 -24.14 -17.40 -0.81
CA VAL A 157 -24.87 -16.26 -1.42
C VAL A 157 -24.99 -15.11 -0.42
N GLU A 158 -25.36 -15.37 0.82
CA GLU A 158 -25.44 -14.34 1.87
C GLU A 158 -24.08 -13.72 2.16
N LYS A 159 -23.00 -14.54 2.23
CA LYS A 159 -21.62 -14.03 2.34
C LYS A 159 -21.27 -13.11 1.18
N LEU A 160 -21.63 -13.45 -0.05
CA LEU A 160 -21.44 -12.58 -1.21
C LEU A 160 -22.22 -11.28 -1.10
N LEU A 161 -23.50 -11.31 -0.72
CA LEU A 161 -24.33 -10.11 -0.52
C LEU A 161 -23.72 -9.16 0.50
N SER A 162 -23.15 -9.69 1.58
CA SER A 162 -22.48 -8.90 2.62
C SER A 162 -21.19 -8.22 2.17
N THR A 163 -20.65 -8.55 0.98
CA THR A 163 -19.43 -7.93 0.41
C THR A 163 -19.71 -6.86 -0.64
N LEU A 164 -20.97 -6.53 -0.90
CA LEU A 164 -21.36 -5.52 -1.91
C LEU A 164 -21.03 -4.10 -1.43
N TYR A 165 -19.89 -3.58 -1.87
CA TYR A 165 -19.31 -2.33 -1.38
C TYR A 165 -20.04 -1.06 -1.85
N ILE A 166 -20.62 -1.02 -3.05
CA ILE A 166 -21.36 0.16 -3.53
C ILE A 166 -22.64 0.40 -2.72
N PRO A 167 -23.50 -0.59 -2.47
CA PRO A 167 -24.63 -0.41 -1.55
C PRO A 167 -24.22 0.05 -0.15
N GLN A 168 -23.12 -0.49 0.39
CA GLN A 168 -22.57 -0.03 1.70
C GLN A 168 -22.19 1.44 1.67
N LEU A 169 -21.54 1.90 0.58
CA LEU A 169 -21.19 3.30 0.42
C LEU A 169 -22.43 4.19 0.32
N ILE A 170 -23.41 3.80 -0.48
CA ILE A 170 -24.68 4.55 -0.61
C ILE A 170 -25.35 4.66 0.77
N ARG A 171 -25.48 3.56 1.48
CA ARG A 171 -26.06 3.52 2.82
C ARG A 171 -25.30 4.44 3.80
N HIS A 172 -23.98 4.40 3.75
CA HIS A 172 -23.13 5.27 4.58
C HIS A 172 -23.42 6.75 4.33
N VAL A 173 -23.50 7.19 3.07
CA VAL A 173 -23.79 8.59 2.73
C VAL A 173 -25.22 8.99 3.11
N GLN A 174 -26.21 8.11 2.95
CA GLN A 174 -27.57 8.36 3.40
C GLN A 174 -27.65 8.58 4.92
N ILE A 175 -27.02 7.70 5.70
CA ILE A 175 -26.98 7.83 7.17
C ILE A 175 -26.24 9.10 7.58
N LEU A 176 -25.10 9.39 6.96
CA LEU A 176 -24.30 10.58 7.21
C LEU A 176 -25.12 11.87 6.98
N TYR A 177 -25.81 11.94 5.84
CA TYR A 177 -26.67 13.08 5.51
C TYR A 177 -27.77 13.28 6.55
N GLU A 178 -28.56 12.23 6.84
CA GLU A 178 -29.67 12.34 7.78
C GLU A 178 -29.19 12.68 9.21
N ALA A 179 -28.08 12.10 9.64
CA ALA A 179 -27.50 12.40 10.96
C ALA A 179 -27.07 13.86 11.08
N MET A 180 -26.33 14.37 10.09
CA MET A 180 -25.84 15.76 10.08
C MET A 180 -26.97 16.78 9.93
N LYS A 181 -27.97 16.50 9.10
CA LYS A 181 -29.17 17.33 8.92
C LYS A 181 -29.91 17.53 10.25
N GLN A 182 -30.15 16.46 11.00
CA GLN A 182 -30.89 16.51 12.26
C GLN A 182 -30.18 17.34 13.34
N VAL A 183 -28.84 17.28 13.43
CA VAL A 183 -28.07 18.06 14.40
C VAL A 183 -27.63 19.42 13.87
N LYS A 184 -27.99 19.75 12.63
CA LYS A 184 -27.65 21.01 11.96
C LYS A 184 -26.14 21.24 11.85
N THR A 185 -25.39 20.18 11.49
CA THR A 185 -23.97 20.30 11.16
C THR A 185 -23.78 21.35 10.07
N ARG A 186 -22.83 22.26 10.25
CA ARG A 186 -22.61 23.38 9.31
C ARG A 186 -21.71 23.01 8.15
N VAL A 187 -20.64 22.24 8.43
CA VAL A 187 -19.62 21.88 7.43
C VAL A 187 -19.27 20.40 7.56
N TYR A 188 -19.24 19.72 6.43
CA TYR A 188 -18.63 18.40 6.25
C TYR A 188 -17.46 18.52 5.27
N LEU A 189 -16.27 18.11 5.69
CA LEU A 189 -15.08 18.13 4.85
C LEU A 189 -14.45 16.73 4.77
N LYS A 190 -14.41 16.18 3.55
CA LYS A 190 -13.80 14.88 3.25
C LYS A 190 -12.36 15.04 2.79
N ILE A 191 -11.46 14.24 3.34
CA ILE A 191 -10.17 13.96 2.71
C ILE A 191 -10.36 12.73 1.84
N GLY A 192 -10.52 12.95 0.55
CA GLY A 192 -10.80 11.92 -0.43
C GLY A 192 -9.54 11.28 -1.01
N THR A 193 -9.74 10.31 -1.89
CA THR A 193 -8.68 9.68 -2.68
C THR A 193 -9.14 9.51 -4.12
N SER A 194 -8.21 9.52 -5.07
CA SER A 194 -8.49 9.11 -6.46
C SER A 194 -8.60 7.59 -6.62
N GLY A 195 -8.31 6.82 -5.55
CA GLY A 195 -8.27 5.37 -5.56
C GLY A 195 -6.89 4.82 -5.89
N THR A 196 -6.11 5.49 -6.68
CA THR A 196 -4.74 5.07 -7.04
C THR A 196 -3.70 5.50 -6.00
N GLY A 197 -4.01 6.52 -5.19
CA GLY A 197 -3.16 6.99 -4.10
C GLY A 197 -1.81 7.58 -4.53
N GLY A 198 -1.54 7.68 -5.81
CA GLY A 198 -0.27 8.15 -6.35
C GLY A 198 0.93 7.23 -6.09
N MET A 199 0.82 6.28 -5.18
CA MET A 199 1.90 5.36 -4.85
C MET A 199 2.12 4.34 -5.95
N GLY A 200 3.32 4.33 -6.52
CA GLY A 200 3.73 3.33 -7.49
C GLY A 200 2.98 3.41 -8.81
N LEU A 201 2.62 4.61 -9.27
CA LEU A 201 1.96 4.80 -10.56
C LEU A 201 2.68 4.11 -11.72
N ASN A 202 3.97 3.94 -11.60
CA ASN A 202 4.81 3.37 -12.63
C ASN A 202 5.45 2.03 -12.22
N ILE A 203 5.03 1.45 -11.09
CA ILE A 203 5.50 0.15 -10.64
C ILE A 203 4.41 -0.88 -10.88
N PRO A 204 4.63 -1.89 -11.74
CA PRO A 204 3.69 -2.98 -11.96
C PRO A 204 3.30 -3.68 -10.66
N TYR A 205 2.06 -4.17 -10.57
CA TYR A 205 1.50 -4.88 -9.42
C TYR A 205 1.34 -4.05 -8.13
N THR A 206 1.53 -2.75 -8.19
CA THR A 206 1.11 -1.80 -7.15
C THR A 206 -0.22 -1.15 -7.52
N HIS A 207 -0.60 -0.06 -6.83
CA HIS A 207 -1.84 0.67 -7.11
C HIS A 207 -1.95 1.24 -8.54
N SER A 208 -0.90 1.12 -9.37
CA SER A 208 -0.85 1.63 -10.74
C SER A 208 -0.23 0.64 -11.70
N GLU A 209 -0.50 -0.63 -11.48
CA GLU A 209 -0.09 -1.67 -12.41
C GLU A 209 -0.65 -1.45 -13.83
N GLU A 210 0.08 -1.90 -14.83
CA GLU A 210 -0.30 -1.80 -16.23
C GLU A 210 -1.66 -2.45 -16.54
N LYS A 211 -1.97 -3.55 -15.84
CA LYS A 211 -3.28 -4.19 -15.83
C LYS A 211 -3.82 -4.12 -14.40
N PRO A 212 -4.58 -3.09 -14.06
CA PRO A 212 -5.05 -2.90 -12.70
C PRO A 212 -5.74 -4.15 -12.17
N SER A 213 -5.40 -4.53 -10.94
CA SER A 213 -6.07 -5.63 -10.26
C SER A 213 -7.55 -5.33 -10.08
N ARG A 214 -8.37 -6.37 -9.94
CA ARG A 214 -9.80 -6.18 -9.65
C ARG A 214 -10.03 -5.40 -8.36
N VAL A 215 -9.15 -5.56 -7.39
CA VAL A 215 -9.20 -4.81 -6.12
C VAL A 215 -8.89 -3.34 -6.34
N LEU A 216 -7.89 -3.00 -7.15
CA LEU A 216 -7.58 -1.61 -7.49
C LEU A 216 -8.73 -0.95 -8.25
N LEU A 217 -9.31 -1.64 -9.25
CA LEU A 217 -10.46 -1.14 -9.98
C LEU A 217 -11.66 -0.92 -9.05
N SER A 218 -11.92 -1.83 -8.11
CA SER A 218 -12.96 -1.66 -7.09
C SER A 218 -12.69 -0.46 -6.20
N LYS A 219 -11.45 -0.28 -5.74
CA LYS A 219 -11.05 0.88 -4.92
C LYS A 219 -11.27 2.20 -5.65
N THR A 220 -10.86 2.27 -6.92
CA THR A 220 -11.05 3.48 -7.76
C THR A 220 -12.53 3.75 -8.01
N SER A 221 -13.33 2.71 -8.27
CA SER A 221 -14.78 2.85 -8.46
C SER A 221 -15.47 3.35 -7.19
N VAL A 222 -15.11 2.83 -6.02
CA VAL A 222 -15.64 3.32 -4.72
C VAL A 222 -15.23 4.77 -4.47
N ALA A 223 -13.96 5.13 -4.76
CA ALA A 223 -13.48 6.50 -4.60
C ALA A 223 -14.25 7.49 -5.50
N GLY A 224 -14.45 7.15 -6.77
CA GLY A 224 -15.22 7.96 -7.71
C GLY A 224 -16.71 8.07 -7.34
N ALA A 225 -17.33 6.95 -6.98
CA ALA A 225 -18.71 6.93 -6.52
C ALA A 225 -18.89 7.76 -5.24
N HIS A 226 -17.95 7.71 -4.31
CA HIS A 226 -18.02 8.52 -3.08
C HIS A 226 -18.04 10.02 -3.40
N SER A 227 -17.14 10.50 -4.25
CA SER A 227 -17.14 11.92 -4.65
C SER A 227 -18.44 12.36 -5.30
N LEU A 228 -19.01 11.52 -6.19
CA LEU A 228 -20.30 11.81 -6.81
C LEU A 228 -21.45 11.82 -5.80
N LEU A 229 -21.47 10.91 -4.84
CA LEU A 229 -22.48 10.88 -3.78
C LEU A 229 -22.35 12.10 -2.86
N LEU A 230 -21.15 12.55 -2.53
CA LEU A 230 -20.92 13.77 -1.77
C LEU A 230 -21.37 15.02 -2.54
N PHE A 231 -21.14 15.05 -3.84
CA PHE A 231 -21.65 16.11 -4.71
C PHE A 231 -23.18 16.17 -4.71
N LEU A 232 -23.86 15.03 -4.81
CA LEU A 232 -25.32 14.97 -4.71
C LEU A 232 -25.79 15.42 -3.32
N MET A 233 -25.11 14.98 -2.25
CA MET A 233 -25.41 15.43 -0.89
C MET A 233 -25.26 16.94 -0.76
N ALA A 234 -24.19 17.53 -1.29
CA ALA A 234 -23.95 18.97 -1.26
C ALA A 234 -25.07 19.80 -1.90
N ARG A 235 -25.80 19.22 -2.87
CA ARG A 235 -26.93 19.84 -3.57
C ARG A 235 -28.28 19.52 -2.96
N THR A 236 -28.30 18.65 -1.97
CA THR A 236 -29.56 18.28 -1.30
C THR A 236 -29.95 19.39 -0.31
N PRO A 237 -31.22 19.80 -0.27
CA PRO A 237 -31.68 20.79 0.70
C PRO A 237 -31.34 20.36 2.15
N ASP A 238 -30.99 21.33 2.98
CA ASP A 238 -30.62 21.14 4.39
C ASP A 238 -29.33 20.33 4.63
N ALA A 239 -28.55 20.00 3.60
CA ALA A 239 -27.22 19.42 3.77
C ALA A 239 -26.22 20.45 4.30
N PRO A 240 -25.18 20.02 5.04
CA PRO A 240 -24.08 20.89 5.41
C PRO A 240 -23.33 21.38 4.17
N ILE A 241 -22.56 22.45 4.31
CA ILE A 241 -21.55 22.81 3.32
C ILE A 241 -20.60 21.61 3.19
N THR A 242 -20.60 21.00 2.01
CA THR A 242 -19.83 19.76 1.77
C THR A 242 -18.63 20.07 0.88
N LYS A 243 -17.45 19.71 1.36
CA LYS A 243 -16.18 19.93 0.68
C LYS A 243 -15.38 18.63 0.61
N GLU A 244 -14.58 18.47 -0.45
CA GLU A 244 -13.66 17.34 -0.59
C GLU A 244 -12.27 17.85 -1.02
N ILE A 245 -11.24 17.48 -0.27
CA ILE A 245 -9.83 17.69 -0.64
C ILE A 245 -9.25 16.36 -1.12
N LYS A 246 -8.68 16.32 -2.33
CA LYS A 246 -8.04 15.14 -2.91
C LYS A 246 -6.53 15.37 -3.03
N PRO A 247 -5.72 14.95 -2.05
CA PRO A 247 -4.28 14.98 -2.19
C PRO A 247 -3.82 13.95 -3.22
N THR A 248 -2.69 14.20 -3.88
CA THR A 248 -2.01 13.21 -4.74
C THR A 248 -1.53 12.04 -3.86
N ALA A 249 -0.28 12.01 -3.46
CA ALA A 249 0.23 11.07 -2.47
C ALA A 249 0.80 11.85 -1.29
N ALA A 250 0.64 11.35 -0.07
CA ALA A 250 1.26 11.97 1.09
C ALA A 250 2.57 11.26 1.43
N ILE A 251 3.68 12.03 1.51
CA ILE A 251 4.92 11.53 2.09
C ILE A 251 4.90 11.76 3.60
N ALA A 252 4.77 10.68 4.34
CA ALA A 252 4.75 10.71 5.80
C ALA A 252 5.10 9.33 6.37
N TRP A 253 5.53 9.32 7.60
CA TRP A 253 5.82 8.08 8.33
C TRP A 253 5.51 8.25 9.82
N LYS A 254 5.23 7.13 10.48
CA LYS A 254 5.08 7.07 11.93
C LYS A 254 6.44 7.06 12.60
N ARG A 255 7.36 6.25 12.05
CA ARG A 255 8.73 6.15 12.53
C ARG A 255 9.67 5.58 11.48
N ILE A 256 10.95 5.91 11.62
CA ILE A 256 12.08 5.23 10.99
C ILE A 256 12.86 4.54 12.11
N GLY A 257 13.22 3.27 11.93
CA GLY A 257 13.88 2.51 12.97
C GLY A 257 14.54 1.23 12.47
N TYR A 258 15.18 0.53 13.39
CA TYR A 258 15.73 -0.81 13.22
C TYR A 258 14.95 -1.80 14.08
N GLY A 259 14.69 -2.98 13.55
CA GLY A 259 13.99 -4.02 14.31
C GLY A 259 13.43 -5.16 13.46
N PRO A 260 12.66 -6.07 14.07
CA PRO A 260 12.07 -7.19 13.36
C PRO A 260 11.01 -6.72 12.36
N ILE A 261 11.14 -7.22 11.14
CA ILE A 261 10.17 -6.98 10.06
C ILE A 261 9.00 -7.93 10.25
N LYS A 262 7.77 -7.36 10.20
CA LYS A 262 6.53 -8.13 10.40
C LYS A 262 5.65 -8.09 9.17
N LYS A 263 5.07 -9.23 8.83
CA LYS A 263 3.99 -9.36 7.85
C LYS A 263 2.67 -9.56 8.60
N GLY A 264 1.81 -8.56 8.62
CA GLY A 264 0.73 -8.49 9.60
C GLY A 264 1.32 -8.41 11.02
N ASN A 265 0.86 -9.26 11.92
CA ASN A 265 1.37 -9.31 13.30
C ASN A 265 2.50 -10.32 13.53
N ARG A 266 2.93 -11.07 12.50
CA ARG A 266 3.94 -12.12 12.62
C ARG A 266 5.28 -11.66 12.07
N PRO A 267 6.40 -11.85 12.80
CA PRO A 267 7.72 -11.55 12.27
C PRO A 267 8.03 -12.48 11.09
N VAL A 268 8.80 -11.96 10.13
CA VAL A 268 9.32 -12.77 9.02
C VAL A 268 10.41 -13.68 9.56
N GLU A 269 10.13 -14.98 9.59
CA GLU A 269 11.09 -16.00 10.02
C GLU A 269 12.12 -16.24 8.93
N LEU A 270 13.39 -16.42 9.33
CA LEU A 270 14.48 -16.67 8.42
C LEU A 270 14.76 -18.18 8.28
N PHE A 271 14.74 -18.64 7.04
CA PHE A 271 15.05 -20.01 6.65
C PHE A 271 16.23 -20.00 5.69
N ASP A 272 17.14 -20.95 5.81
CA ASP A 272 18.21 -21.17 4.86
C ASP A 272 18.00 -22.47 4.07
N CYS A 273 18.36 -22.43 2.78
CA CYS A 273 18.36 -23.55 1.87
C CYS A 273 19.71 -23.59 1.15
N LYS A 274 20.54 -24.56 1.47
CA LYS A 274 21.85 -24.69 0.83
C LYS A 274 21.73 -25.05 -0.66
N PRO A 275 22.70 -24.69 -1.52
CA PRO A 275 22.66 -24.99 -2.95
C PRO A 275 22.46 -26.46 -3.31
N GLU A 276 22.95 -27.37 -2.46
CA GLU A 276 22.79 -28.82 -2.66
C GLU A 276 21.33 -29.28 -2.54
N ASN A 277 20.52 -28.51 -1.83
CA ASN A 277 19.09 -28.75 -1.60
C ASN A 277 18.19 -27.98 -2.56
N ALA A 278 18.74 -27.39 -3.63
CA ALA A 278 17.97 -26.69 -4.63
C ALA A 278 16.97 -27.62 -5.34
N VAL A 279 15.76 -27.14 -5.57
CA VAL A 279 14.70 -27.88 -6.27
C VAL A 279 15.03 -27.97 -7.74
N LEU A 280 14.93 -29.17 -8.32
CA LEU A 280 15.00 -29.35 -9.75
C LEU A 280 13.66 -28.95 -10.38
N LEU A 281 13.69 -27.96 -11.29
CA LEU A 281 12.52 -27.50 -12.04
C LEU A 281 12.26 -28.46 -13.22
N GLN A 282 11.56 -29.56 -12.94
CA GLN A 282 11.23 -30.58 -13.93
C GLN A 282 9.82 -31.14 -13.68
N GLY A 283 9.02 -31.30 -14.72
CA GLY A 283 7.70 -31.90 -14.65
C GLY A 283 6.70 -31.03 -13.86
N LYS A 284 6.52 -31.32 -12.58
CA LYS A 284 5.57 -30.61 -11.70
C LYS A 284 6.30 -29.84 -10.61
N PHE A 285 5.90 -28.61 -10.38
CA PHE A 285 6.40 -27.75 -9.32
C PHE A 285 5.36 -27.63 -8.22
N ASN A 286 5.63 -28.24 -7.07
CA ASN A 286 4.75 -28.19 -5.90
C ASN A 286 5.13 -27.03 -4.99
N LEU A 287 4.21 -26.08 -4.83
CA LEU A 287 4.42 -24.86 -4.04
C LEU A 287 4.53 -25.15 -2.53
N HIS A 288 3.90 -26.21 -2.05
CA HIS A 288 3.85 -26.60 -0.63
C HIS A 288 4.77 -27.78 -0.29
N GLU A 289 5.58 -28.25 -1.23
CA GLU A 289 6.54 -29.31 -0.96
C GLU A 289 7.48 -28.93 0.18
N LYS A 290 7.57 -29.76 1.19
CA LYS A 290 8.52 -29.58 2.29
C LYS A 290 9.91 -29.99 1.80
N LEU A 291 10.79 -29.02 1.73
CA LEU A 291 12.18 -29.20 1.34
C LEU A 291 13.11 -29.10 2.56
N ASN A 292 14.41 -29.36 2.31
CA ASN A 292 15.44 -29.34 3.35
C ASN A 292 15.93 -27.92 3.71
N TRP A 293 14.99 -26.96 3.91
CA TRP A 293 15.37 -25.68 4.52
C TRP A 293 15.43 -25.82 6.04
N LYS A 294 16.32 -25.05 6.64
CA LYS A 294 16.48 -24.99 8.10
C LYS A 294 16.19 -23.57 8.59
N LYS A 295 15.55 -23.45 9.74
CA LYS A 295 15.42 -22.15 10.41
C LYS A 295 16.81 -21.67 10.82
N THR A 296 17.13 -20.41 10.55
CA THR A 296 18.43 -19.83 10.91
C THR A 296 18.52 -19.51 12.39
N GLU A 297 19.74 -19.42 12.94
CA GLU A 297 19.97 -19.02 14.34
C GLU A 297 19.49 -17.59 14.62
N LYS A 298 19.56 -16.69 13.65
CA LYS A 298 19.02 -15.33 13.76
C LYS A 298 17.50 -15.30 13.91
N GLY A 299 16.83 -16.36 13.54
CA GLY A 299 15.42 -16.63 13.76
C GLY A 299 14.45 -15.74 12.98
N VAL A 300 14.65 -14.41 12.96
CA VAL A 300 13.76 -13.45 12.31
C VAL A 300 14.54 -12.37 11.55
N LEU A 301 13.93 -11.87 10.48
CA LEU A 301 14.48 -10.76 9.70
C LEU A 301 14.44 -9.47 10.53
N LYS A 302 15.62 -8.90 10.81
CA LYS A 302 15.77 -7.57 11.42
C LYS A 302 16.44 -6.65 10.40
N SER A 303 15.89 -5.46 10.21
CA SER A 303 16.44 -4.49 9.26
C SER A 303 16.03 -3.07 9.65
N VAL A 304 16.63 -2.09 8.97
CA VAL A 304 16.18 -0.70 8.98
C VAL A 304 14.90 -0.61 8.16
N PHE A 305 13.92 0.15 8.65
CA PHE A 305 12.65 0.33 7.98
C PHE A 305 12.07 1.73 8.17
N ILE A 306 11.20 2.11 7.26
CA ILE A 306 10.29 3.25 7.39
C ILE A 306 8.84 2.75 7.45
N ASP A 307 8.13 3.13 8.51
CA ASP A 307 6.72 2.78 8.73
C ASP A 307 5.83 3.94 8.26
N THR A 308 5.19 3.77 7.13
CA THR A 308 4.32 4.78 6.50
C THR A 308 2.84 4.60 6.86
N GLY A 309 2.54 3.82 7.86
CA GLY A 309 1.16 3.60 8.32
C GLY A 309 0.36 2.70 7.39
N GLU A 310 -0.74 3.19 6.88
CA GLU A 310 -1.64 2.40 5.98
C GLU A 310 -0.94 1.89 4.72
N ASN A 311 0.07 2.62 4.25
CA ASN A 311 0.81 2.25 3.05
C ASN A 311 1.86 1.16 3.31
N GLY A 312 2.07 0.78 4.57
CA GLY A 312 2.94 -0.33 4.95
C GLY A 312 4.33 0.08 5.41
N ILE A 313 5.19 -0.92 5.48
CA ILE A 313 6.58 -0.80 5.93
C ILE A 313 7.48 -1.07 4.74
N PHE A 314 8.45 -0.19 4.52
CA PHE A 314 9.40 -0.26 3.40
C PHE A 314 10.83 -0.39 3.90
N SER A 315 11.64 -1.11 3.14
CA SER A 315 13.10 -1.02 3.23
C SER A 315 13.59 0.32 2.68
N LYS A 316 14.86 0.65 2.92
CA LYS A 316 15.47 1.85 2.33
C LYS A 316 15.45 1.79 0.80
N ALA A 317 15.84 0.64 0.22
CA ALA A 317 15.91 0.51 -1.23
C ALA A 317 14.51 0.54 -1.88
N GLU A 318 13.50 -0.09 -1.27
CA GLU A 318 12.09 0.03 -1.71
C GLU A 318 11.63 1.48 -1.65
N PHE A 319 11.82 2.17 -0.51
CA PHE A 319 11.42 3.57 -0.36
C PHE A 319 12.13 4.49 -1.35
N MET A 320 13.42 4.32 -1.56
CA MET A 320 14.18 5.08 -2.56
C MET A 320 13.63 4.85 -3.97
N THR A 321 13.35 3.59 -4.33
CA THR A 321 12.84 3.25 -5.66
C THR A 321 11.50 3.90 -5.95
N ILE A 322 10.52 3.74 -5.04
CA ILE A 322 9.17 4.28 -5.23
C ILE A 322 9.12 5.81 -5.17
N THR A 323 10.11 6.42 -4.55
CA THR A 323 10.22 7.88 -4.42
C THR A 323 11.25 8.50 -5.37
N THR A 324 11.72 7.75 -6.35
CA THR A 324 12.61 8.24 -7.41
C THR A 324 11.85 9.18 -8.35
N THR A 325 12.56 10.14 -8.93
CA THR A 325 12.02 11.08 -9.94
C THR A 325 11.29 10.31 -11.05
N GLY A 326 10.09 10.75 -11.38
CA GLY A 326 9.22 10.11 -12.37
C GLY A 326 8.34 8.98 -11.83
N GLN A 327 8.54 8.55 -10.56
CA GLN A 327 7.69 7.53 -9.94
C GLN A 327 6.50 8.14 -9.21
N MET A 328 6.74 9.12 -8.35
CA MET A 328 5.75 9.63 -7.42
C MET A 328 5.88 11.14 -7.20
N GLU A 329 4.74 11.77 -7.04
CA GLU A 329 4.61 13.17 -6.60
C GLU A 329 3.90 13.20 -5.26
N TYR A 330 4.32 14.05 -4.32
CA TYR A 330 3.81 14.04 -2.95
C TYR A 330 3.39 15.39 -2.42
N VAL A 331 2.48 15.33 -1.45
CA VAL A 331 2.20 16.38 -0.47
C VAL A 331 2.50 15.87 0.94
N THR A 332 2.51 16.72 1.94
CA THR A 332 2.65 16.32 3.35
C THR A 332 1.31 16.37 4.08
N PRO A 333 1.09 15.55 5.12
CA PRO A 333 -0.10 15.62 5.95
C PRO A 333 -0.33 17.01 6.57
N GLU A 334 0.75 17.74 6.87
CA GLU A 334 0.70 19.09 7.43
C GLU A 334 0.20 20.12 6.39
N GLU A 335 0.51 19.92 5.11
CA GLU A 335 -0.04 20.74 4.02
C GLU A 335 -1.52 20.46 3.83
N ILE A 336 -1.93 19.19 3.87
CA ILE A 336 -3.36 18.83 3.85
C ILE A 336 -4.08 19.49 5.02
N ALA A 337 -3.52 19.38 6.24
CA ALA A 337 -4.11 19.98 7.44
C ALA A 337 -4.24 21.51 7.34
N ARG A 338 -3.25 22.18 6.75
CA ARG A 338 -3.32 23.64 6.51
C ARG A 338 -4.47 24.00 5.57
N ASN A 339 -4.63 23.25 4.49
CA ASN A 339 -5.72 23.46 3.55
C ASN A 339 -7.08 23.16 4.17
N VAL A 340 -7.19 22.11 5.01
CA VAL A 340 -8.41 21.83 5.77
C VAL A 340 -8.84 23.05 6.60
N VAL A 341 -7.93 23.60 7.40
CA VAL A 341 -8.25 24.77 8.23
C VAL A 341 -8.61 25.98 7.38
N TYR A 342 -7.90 26.21 6.28
CA TYR A 342 -8.19 27.29 5.35
C TYR A 342 -9.62 27.18 4.77
N GLU A 343 -9.99 25.99 4.29
CA GLU A 343 -11.34 25.71 3.76
C GLU A 343 -12.43 25.83 4.82
N LEU A 344 -12.18 25.36 6.07
CA LEU A 344 -13.12 25.50 7.18
C LEU A 344 -13.39 26.95 7.58
N LYS A 345 -12.43 27.84 7.36
CA LYS A 345 -12.56 29.29 7.57
C LYS A 345 -13.24 30.01 6.40
N GLY A 346 -13.75 29.29 5.41
CA GLY A 346 -14.43 29.85 4.25
C GLY A 346 -13.50 30.26 3.12
N GLY A 347 -12.22 29.85 3.18
CA GLY A 347 -11.28 30.02 2.09
C GLY A 347 -11.57 29.05 0.94
N ASN A 348 -10.92 29.31 -0.21
CA ASN A 348 -10.90 28.43 -1.35
C ASN A 348 -9.44 28.21 -1.75
N THR A 349 -9.00 26.94 -1.80
CA THR A 349 -7.62 26.59 -2.14
C THR A 349 -7.27 26.90 -3.60
N GLY A 350 -8.23 27.25 -4.44
CA GLY A 350 -8.03 27.59 -5.84
C GLY A 350 -7.79 26.41 -6.77
N HIS A 351 -7.85 25.18 -6.26
CA HIS A 351 -7.70 23.95 -7.03
C HIS A 351 -9.05 23.33 -7.43
N ASP A 352 -10.11 24.09 -7.29
CA ASP A 352 -11.46 23.69 -7.63
C ASP A 352 -11.63 23.67 -9.16
N ILE A 353 -11.74 22.48 -9.72
CA ILE A 353 -11.93 22.28 -11.17
C ILE A 353 -13.37 22.64 -11.57
N ILE A 354 -14.31 22.38 -10.68
CA ILE A 354 -15.72 22.66 -10.85
C ILE A 354 -16.23 23.20 -9.52
N ASN A 355 -16.41 24.49 -9.41
CA ASN A 355 -16.89 25.15 -8.19
C ASN A 355 -18.09 24.46 -7.54
N ALA A 356 -18.93 23.80 -8.34
CA ALA A 356 -20.07 23.05 -7.87
C ALA A 356 -19.68 21.79 -7.04
N LEU A 357 -18.49 21.26 -7.20
CA LEU A 357 -17.97 20.10 -6.45
C LEU A 357 -17.17 20.52 -5.21
N ASP A 358 -16.73 21.77 -5.18
CA ASP A 358 -15.81 22.28 -4.15
C ASP A 358 -14.65 21.32 -3.85
N ASN A 359 -14.02 20.83 -4.91
CA ASN A 359 -13.03 19.76 -4.91
C ASN A 359 -11.64 20.33 -5.20
N ALA A 360 -10.72 20.21 -4.25
CA ALA A 360 -9.35 20.66 -4.37
C ALA A 360 -8.38 19.49 -4.53
N THR A 361 -7.52 19.57 -5.57
CA THR A 361 -6.43 18.61 -5.78
C THR A 361 -5.12 19.27 -5.37
N MET A 362 -4.36 18.59 -4.49
CA MET A 362 -3.04 19.05 -4.04
C MET A 362 -1.94 18.40 -4.87
N GLY A 363 -1.04 19.21 -5.39
CA GLY A 363 0.16 18.78 -6.11
C GLY A 363 1.41 18.60 -5.23
N PRO A 364 2.54 18.24 -5.82
CA PRO A 364 3.82 18.06 -5.12
C PRO A 364 4.36 19.38 -4.57
N THR A 365 5.16 19.30 -3.49
CA THR A 365 5.70 20.46 -2.82
C THR A 365 7.20 20.30 -2.52
N TYR A 366 7.89 21.42 -2.37
CA TYR A 366 9.26 21.47 -1.91
C TYR A 366 9.44 20.77 -0.54
N ARG A 367 8.49 20.95 0.37
CA ARG A 367 8.49 20.30 1.68
C ARG A 367 8.48 18.78 1.57
N ALA A 368 7.72 18.21 0.67
CA ALA A 368 7.66 16.77 0.45
C ALA A 368 9.00 16.23 -0.05
N GLY A 369 9.68 16.93 -0.95
CA GLY A 369 11.04 16.61 -1.39
C GLY A 369 12.05 16.64 -0.24
N TYR A 370 11.98 17.65 0.62
CA TYR A 370 12.81 17.73 1.82
C TYR A 370 12.57 16.56 2.79
N LEU A 371 11.32 16.20 3.04
CA LEU A 371 11.00 15.04 3.89
C LEU A 371 11.54 13.73 3.31
N ARG A 372 11.43 13.53 1.98
CA ARG A 372 12.03 12.38 1.32
C ARG A 372 13.54 12.28 1.60
N HIS A 373 14.25 13.39 1.40
CA HIS A 373 15.70 13.47 1.67
C HIS A 373 16.02 13.13 3.12
N THR A 374 15.31 13.74 4.07
CA THR A 374 15.49 13.49 5.51
C THR A 374 15.23 12.02 5.88
N ALA A 375 14.22 11.40 5.28
CA ALA A 375 13.93 9.99 5.52
C ALA A 375 15.08 9.09 5.09
N LEU A 376 15.60 9.29 3.87
CA LEU A 376 16.70 8.51 3.33
C LEU A 376 17.98 8.68 4.16
N GLN A 377 18.32 9.92 4.56
CA GLN A 377 19.46 10.18 5.44
C GLN A 377 19.34 9.46 6.79
N LYS A 378 18.16 9.48 7.40
CA LYS A 378 17.94 8.78 8.67
C LYS A 378 18.04 7.27 8.53
N MET A 379 17.51 6.70 7.45
CA MET A 379 17.62 5.27 7.17
C MET A 379 19.07 4.86 6.94
N GLU A 380 19.83 5.64 6.17
CA GLU A 380 21.25 5.39 5.94
C GLU A 380 22.08 5.45 7.23
N SER A 381 21.78 6.42 8.12
CA SER A 381 22.45 6.51 9.43
C SER A 381 22.20 5.27 10.27
N LEU A 382 20.97 4.74 10.27
CA LEU A 382 20.63 3.52 11.00
C LEU A 382 21.26 2.26 10.36
N GLU A 383 21.37 2.19 9.03
CA GLU A 383 22.08 1.11 8.35
C GLU A 383 23.55 1.07 8.80
N LYS A 384 24.21 2.22 8.84
CA LYS A 384 25.60 2.33 9.33
C LYS A 384 25.73 1.96 10.81
N GLU A 385 24.81 2.43 11.65
CA GLU A 385 24.79 2.15 13.09
C GLU A 385 24.64 0.65 13.39
N HIS A 386 23.79 -0.03 12.63
CA HIS A 386 23.48 -1.46 12.86
C HIS A 386 24.26 -2.43 11.96
N GLY A 387 25.07 -1.93 11.04
CA GLY A 387 25.85 -2.75 10.11
C GLY A 387 24.98 -3.60 9.17
N VAL A 388 23.84 -3.09 8.73
CA VAL A 388 22.88 -3.79 7.87
C VAL A 388 22.56 -2.95 6.63
N GLU A 389 22.18 -3.62 5.55
CA GLU A 389 21.61 -2.96 4.35
C GLU A 389 20.15 -3.40 4.19
N SER A 390 19.26 -2.43 4.01
CA SER A 390 17.81 -2.62 3.97
C SER A 390 17.33 -2.67 2.52
N ILE A 391 17.19 -3.88 1.96
CA ILE A 391 17.01 -4.08 0.51
C ILE A 391 15.55 -4.27 0.14
N ALA A 392 14.88 -5.33 0.62
CA ALA A 392 13.47 -5.57 0.35
C ALA A 392 12.81 -6.43 1.42
N PHE A 393 11.51 -6.20 1.66
CA PHE A 393 10.71 -6.96 2.61
C PHE A 393 9.59 -7.75 1.93
N GLU A 394 9.29 -7.46 0.67
CA GLU A 394 8.20 -8.06 -0.08
C GLU A 394 6.82 -7.88 0.60
N LEU A 395 6.61 -6.74 1.24
CA LEU A 395 5.35 -6.35 1.87
C LEU A 395 4.46 -5.52 0.96
N LEU A 396 5.04 -4.91 -0.08
CA LEU A 396 4.33 -4.06 -1.05
C LEU A 396 3.58 -4.84 -2.12
N GLY A 397 3.97 -6.07 -2.34
CA GLY A 397 3.26 -6.97 -3.22
C GLY A 397 3.81 -7.25 -4.61
N PRO A 398 4.65 -6.42 -5.29
CA PRO A 398 5.23 -6.84 -6.55
C PRO A 398 6.54 -7.61 -6.35
N PRO A 399 6.55 -8.94 -6.52
CA PRO A 399 7.77 -9.75 -6.40
C PRO A 399 8.88 -9.27 -7.33
N ARG A 400 8.50 -8.67 -8.47
CA ARG A 400 9.43 -8.07 -9.43
C ARG A 400 10.25 -6.93 -8.82
N LEU A 401 9.67 -6.08 -7.96
CA LEU A 401 10.41 -5.05 -7.25
C LEU A 401 11.52 -5.67 -6.39
N SER A 402 11.14 -6.60 -5.52
CA SER A 402 12.09 -7.27 -4.62
C SER A 402 13.18 -8.04 -5.37
N LYS A 403 12.81 -8.72 -6.48
CA LYS A 403 13.76 -9.37 -7.38
C LYS A 403 14.80 -8.38 -7.91
N LEU A 404 14.36 -7.28 -8.51
CA LEU A 404 15.26 -6.29 -9.11
C LEU A 404 16.16 -5.63 -8.07
N LEU A 405 15.62 -5.33 -6.87
CA LEU A 405 16.40 -4.79 -5.77
C LEU A 405 17.50 -5.75 -5.32
N TYR A 406 17.20 -7.04 -5.13
CA TYR A 406 18.21 -8.02 -4.76
C TYR A 406 19.21 -8.30 -5.87
N GLU A 407 18.80 -8.38 -7.13
CA GLU A 407 19.75 -8.53 -8.24
C GLU A 407 20.72 -7.35 -8.30
N THR A 408 20.22 -6.12 -8.21
CA THR A 408 21.06 -4.93 -8.18
C THR A 408 22.02 -4.93 -6.98
N TYR A 409 21.52 -5.38 -5.83
CA TYR A 409 22.35 -5.52 -4.62
C TYR A 409 23.43 -6.59 -4.77
N LEU A 410 23.12 -7.73 -5.38
CA LEU A 410 24.10 -8.76 -5.69
C LEU A 410 25.21 -8.22 -6.61
N PHE A 411 24.86 -7.41 -7.61
CA PHE A 411 25.86 -6.74 -8.46
C PHE A 411 26.69 -5.73 -7.65
N LYS A 412 26.07 -4.93 -6.80
CA LYS A 412 26.79 -4.03 -5.90
C LYS A 412 27.83 -4.79 -5.06
N LYS A 413 27.47 -5.91 -4.46
CA LYS A 413 28.38 -6.76 -3.66
C LYS A 413 29.49 -7.40 -4.50
N THR A 414 29.25 -7.68 -5.79
CA THR A 414 30.15 -8.47 -6.62
C THR A 414 31.09 -7.61 -7.49
N VAL A 415 30.56 -6.55 -8.12
CA VAL A 415 31.31 -5.69 -9.06
C VAL A 415 31.38 -4.24 -8.64
N ARG A 416 30.61 -3.82 -7.64
CA ARG A 416 30.55 -2.52 -6.98
C ARG A 416 30.02 -1.38 -7.85
N THR A 417 30.47 -1.20 -9.09
CA THR A 417 30.16 -0.04 -9.93
C THR A 417 29.36 -0.41 -11.17
N MET A 418 28.58 0.54 -11.69
CA MET A 418 27.84 0.38 -12.94
C MET A 418 28.76 0.08 -14.13
N GLN A 419 29.92 0.73 -14.16
CA GLN A 419 30.93 0.51 -15.20
C GLN A 419 31.44 -0.94 -15.18
N ALA A 420 31.82 -1.46 -13.99
CA ALA A 420 32.29 -2.83 -13.86
C ALA A 420 31.20 -3.86 -14.19
N LEU A 421 29.93 -3.56 -13.95
CA LEU A 421 28.80 -4.39 -14.36
C LEU A 421 28.66 -4.41 -15.89
N ARG A 422 28.75 -3.24 -16.54
CA ARG A 422 28.71 -3.10 -17.98
C ARG A 422 29.78 -3.92 -18.70
N ASP A 423 30.99 -3.88 -18.16
CA ASP A 423 32.18 -4.46 -18.81
C ASP A 423 32.42 -5.94 -18.42
N ALA A 424 31.64 -6.49 -17.48
CA ALA A 424 31.81 -7.86 -16.99
C ALA A 424 31.54 -8.93 -18.06
N ASP A 425 32.27 -10.05 -18.00
CA ASP A 425 31.91 -11.26 -18.70
C ASP A 425 30.67 -11.92 -18.04
N GLU A 426 29.69 -12.28 -18.84
CA GLU A 426 28.38 -12.77 -18.37
C GLU A 426 28.48 -14.09 -17.61
N LYS A 427 29.31 -15.03 -18.10
CA LYS A 427 29.48 -16.34 -17.47
C LYS A 427 30.29 -16.24 -16.18
N ALA A 428 31.40 -15.52 -16.23
CA ALA A 428 32.24 -15.31 -15.07
C ALA A 428 31.49 -14.57 -13.95
N LEU A 429 30.67 -13.58 -14.29
CA LEU A 429 29.84 -12.88 -13.30
C LEU A 429 28.74 -13.78 -12.74
N SER A 430 28.09 -14.60 -13.56
CA SER A 430 27.10 -15.60 -13.13
C SER A 430 27.70 -16.57 -12.09
N GLU A 431 28.91 -17.06 -12.33
CA GLU A 431 29.63 -17.94 -11.39
C GLU A 431 29.98 -17.21 -10.08
N ARG A 432 30.42 -15.95 -10.16
CA ARG A 432 30.71 -15.13 -8.97
C ARG A 432 29.46 -14.86 -8.15
N LEU A 433 28.33 -14.58 -8.78
CA LEU A 433 27.03 -14.41 -8.10
C LEU A 433 26.61 -15.72 -7.42
N PHE A 434 26.77 -16.84 -8.12
CA PHE A 434 26.46 -18.15 -7.53
C PHE A 434 27.37 -18.46 -6.34
N LYS A 435 28.66 -18.14 -6.44
CA LYS A 435 29.60 -18.27 -5.32
C LYS A 435 29.16 -17.42 -4.13
N LEU A 436 28.83 -16.14 -4.35
CA LEU A 436 28.33 -15.26 -3.29
C LEU A 436 27.09 -15.84 -2.61
N ILE A 437 26.10 -16.27 -3.37
CA ILE A 437 24.88 -16.90 -2.82
C ILE A 437 25.18 -18.23 -2.10
N SER A 438 26.19 -18.97 -2.52
CA SER A 438 26.58 -20.23 -1.88
C SER A 438 27.29 -20.00 -0.54
N GLU A 439 28.11 -18.97 -0.45
CA GLU A 439 28.92 -18.66 0.73
C GLU A 439 28.18 -17.80 1.77
N ASP A 440 27.35 -16.87 1.32
CA ASP A 440 26.59 -15.96 2.20
C ASP A 440 25.21 -16.53 2.55
N ALA A 441 25.18 -17.31 3.63
CA ALA A 441 23.95 -17.93 4.12
C ALA A 441 22.92 -16.91 4.63
N GLU A 442 23.39 -15.77 5.14
CA GLU A 442 22.51 -14.71 5.63
C GLU A 442 21.78 -14.03 4.49
N LEU A 443 22.49 -13.59 3.46
CA LEU A 443 21.92 -12.96 2.28
C LEU A 443 20.95 -13.93 1.57
N ARG A 444 21.36 -15.18 1.37
CA ARG A 444 20.52 -16.22 0.79
C ARG A 444 19.23 -16.41 1.59
N SER A 445 19.35 -16.48 2.91
CA SER A 445 18.22 -16.62 3.83
C SER A 445 17.27 -15.43 3.76
N GLN A 446 17.77 -14.20 3.72
CA GLN A 446 16.94 -13.00 3.59
C GLN A 446 16.09 -13.04 2.31
N ILE A 447 16.68 -13.39 1.18
CA ILE A 447 16.00 -13.43 -0.12
C ILE A 447 14.89 -14.49 -0.11
N ILE A 448 15.21 -15.74 0.25
CA ILE A 448 14.24 -16.82 0.13
C ILE A 448 13.15 -16.78 1.19
N SER A 449 13.40 -16.17 2.36
CA SER A 449 12.44 -16.12 3.46
C SER A 449 11.33 -15.10 3.23
N ILE A 450 11.55 -14.06 2.44
CA ILE A 450 10.49 -13.12 2.04
C ILE A 450 9.61 -13.67 0.91
N GLY A 451 9.95 -14.84 0.36
CA GLY A 451 9.20 -15.53 -0.69
C GLY A 451 9.74 -15.33 -2.10
N ILE A 452 10.96 -14.82 -2.24
CA ILE A 452 11.64 -14.63 -3.53
C ILE A 452 12.62 -15.78 -3.77
N PRO A 453 12.34 -16.68 -4.72
CA PRO A 453 13.27 -17.76 -5.06
C PRO A 453 14.49 -17.25 -5.81
N ILE A 454 15.56 -18.08 -5.82
CA ILE A 454 16.81 -17.81 -6.55
C ILE A 454 16.99 -18.89 -7.61
N LEU A 455 16.93 -18.52 -8.87
CA LEU A 455 17.19 -19.41 -10.02
C LEU A 455 18.70 -19.50 -10.24
N LEU A 456 19.24 -20.71 -10.20
CA LEU A 456 20.68 -20.96 -10.32
C LEU A 456 21.18 -20.80 -11.78
N PRO A 457 22.50 -20.67 -12.00
CA PRO A 457 23.09 -20.44 -13.32
C PRO A 457 22.72 -21.47 -14.39
N ASP A 458 22.40 -22.69 -13.99
CA ASP A 458 22.00 -23.75 -14.93
C ASP A 458 20.57 -23.61 -15.45
N GLY A 459 19.77 -22.68 -14.88
CA GLY A 459 18.39 -22.44 -15.27
C GLY A 459 17.42 -23.60 -14.96
N LYS A 460 17.87 -24.57 -14.18
CA LYS A 460 17.12 -25.79 -13.86
C LYS A 460 16.91 -26.00 -12.38
N ARG A 461 17.72 -25.40 -11.53
CA ARG A 461 17.65 -25.55 -10.08
C ARG A 461 17.25 -24.23 -9.43
N LEU A 462 16.38 -24.33 -8.42
CA LEU A 462 15.79 -23.20 -7.72
C LEU A 462 16.03 -23.33 -6.21
N LEU A 463 16.60 -22.30 -5.61
CA LEU A 463 16.61 -22.15 -4.15
C LEU A 463 15.34 -21.43 -3.73
N ARG A 464 14.66 -21.96 -2.72
CA ARG A 464 13.42 -21.37 -2.20
C ARG A 464 13.27 -21.59 -0.70
N GLY A 465 12.48 -20.72 -0.08
CA GLY A 465 11.98 -20.89 1.28
C GLY A 465 10.60 -21.54 1.33
N PRO A 466 9.94 -21.49 2.50
CA PRO A 466 8.60 -22.06 2.70
C PRO A 466 7.52 -21.44 1.80
N THR A 467 7.70 -20.18 1.44
CA THR A 467 6.76 -19.43 0.59
C THR A 467 7.42 -19.10 -0.75
N VAL A 468 6.65 -19.20 -1.82
CA VAL A 468 7.05 -18.78 -3.17
C VAL A 468 5.98 -17.82 -3.72
N LYS A 469 6.37 -16.59 -4.07
CA LYS A 469 5.43 -15.57 -4.54
C LYS A 469 5.06 -15.71 -6.02
N ILE A 470 5.98 -16.16 -6.83
CA ILE A 470 5.80 -16.44 -8.26
C ILE A 470 6.13 -17.93 -8.48
N PRO A 471 5.30 -18.67 -9.22
CA PRO A 471 4.05 -18.29 -9.86
C PRO A 471 2.96 -17.92 -8.86
N PRO A 472 2.02 -17.01 -9.25
CA PRO A 472 0.99 -16.57 -8.34
C PRO A 472 0.06 -17.74 -7.98
N TYR A 473 -0.15 -17.96 -6.69
CA TYR A 473 -1.09 -18.94 -6.19
C TYR A 473 -2.54 -18.55 -6.56
N ARG A 474 -3.20 -19.44 -7.32
CA ARG A 474 -4.62 -19.29 -7.69
C ARG A 474 -5.48 -20.46 -7.23
N GLY A 475 -5.08 -21.11 -6.13
CA GLY A 475 -5.76 -22.31 -5.64
C GLY A 475 -5.21 -23.61 -6.23
N GLU A 476 -4.11 -23.56 -6.98
CA GLU A 476 -3.39 -24.72 -7.47
C GLU A 476 -2.10 -24.88 -6.68
N ASP A 477 -1.94 -26.02 -5.99
CA ASP A 477 -0.76 -26.31 -5.20
C ASP A 477 0.39 -26.87 -6.04
N VAL A 478 0.07 -27.38 -7.23
CA VAL A 478 1.01 -28.05 -8.14
C VAL A 478 0.88 -27.44 -9.52
N LEU A 479 1.99 -26.94 -10.03
CA LEU A 479 2.09 -26.29 -11.34
C LEU A 479 2.90 -27.13 -12.30
N GLU A 480 2.45 -27.23 -13.54
CA GLU A 480 3.16 -27.91 -14.59
C GLU A 480 4.24 -27.00 -15.19
N ILE A 481 5.48 -27.47 -15.20
CA ILE A 481 6.61 -26.77 -15.80
C ILE A 481 6.58 -27.00 -17.30
N GLN A 482 6.34 -25.91 -18.05
CA GLN A 482 6.35 -25.89 -19.50
C GLN A 482 7.51 -25.03 -20.01
N PRO A 483 7.98 -25.26 -21.25
CA PRO A 483 8.97 -24.39 -21.88
C PRO A 483 8.53 -22.93 -21.83
N GLY A 484 9.46 -22.02 -21.50
CA GLY A 484 9.21 -20.58 -21.38
C GLY A 484 8.57 -20.11 -20.08
N LYS A 485 7.91 -20.95 -19.30
CA LYS A 485 7.34 -20.53 -17.99
C LYS A 485 8.40 -20.12 -17.00
N ILE A 486 9.54 -20.81 -16.98
CA ILE A 486 10.67 -20.46 -16.09
C ILE A 486 11.16 -19.04 -16.37
N ASP A 487 11.26 -18.66 -17.65
CA ASP A 487 11.70 -17.31 -18.05
C ASP A 487 10.68 -16.24 -17.61
N ILE A 488 9.38 -16.52 -17.76
CA ILE A 488 8.31 -15.62 -17.29
C ILE A 488 8.38 -15.47 -15.78
N TRP A 489 8.48 -16.57 -15.02
CA TRP A 489 8.54 -16.52 -13.56
C TRP A 489 9.82 -15.85 -13.05
N ALA A 490 10.95 -16.13 -13.70
CA ALA A 490 12.21 -15.45 -13.40
C ALA A 490 12.12 -13.94 -13.68
N HIS A 491 11.51 -13.56 -14.81
CA HIS A 491 11.25 -12.16 -15.12
C HIS A 491 10.37 -11.51 -14.05
N ASP A 492 9.26 -12.15 -13.67
CA ASP A 492 8.23 -11.55 -12.81
C ASP A 492 8.60 -11.50 -11.33
N GLY A 493 9.51 -12.37 -10.85
CA GLY A 493 9.78 -12.33 -9.42
C GLY A 493 10.85 -13.25 -8.85
N TRP A 494 11.66 -13.95 -9.66
CA TRP A 494 12.77 -14.74 -9.14
C TRP A 494 14.11 -14.04 -9.36
N VAL A 495 14.96 -14.01 -8.35
CA VAL A 495 16.37 -13.61 -8.53
C VAL A 495 17.02 -14.59 -9.51
N ASP A 496 17.51 -14.10 -10.62
CA ASP A 496 17.99 -14.92 -11.74
C ASP A 496 19.51 -14.77 -11.91
N LEU A 497 20.26 -15.83 -11.61
CA LEU A 497 21.71 -15.84 -11.70
C LEU A 497 22.23 -16.28 -13.08
N ARG A 498 21.37 -16.52 -14.04
CA ARG A 498 21.78 -17.00 -15.37
C ARG A 498 22.52 -15.93 -16.19
N PRO A 499 23.48 -16.33 -17.05
CA PRO A 499 24.19 -15.39 -17.92
C PRO A 499 23.28 -14.53 -18.79
N GLN A 500 22.14 -15.07 -19.26
CA GLN A 500 21.17 -14.32 -20.06
C GLN A 500 20.55 -13.15 -19.31
N ASN A 501 20.27 -13.29 -18.00
CA ASN A 501 19.78 -12.18 -17.18
C ASN A 501 20.87 -11.11 -16.99
N ILE A 502 22.12 -11.53 -16.81
CA ILE A 502 23.26 -10.60 -16.71
C ILE A 502 23.42 -9.79 -17.99
N ARG A 503 23.22 -10.40 -19.17
CA ARG A 503 23.20 -9.68 -20.45
C ARG A 503 22.16 -8.57 -20.45
N THR A 504 20.94 -8.85 -20.01
CA THR A 504 19.88 -7.84 -19.86
C THR A 504 20.30 -6.69 -18.93
N TRP A 505 20.99 -7.01 -17.83
CA TRP A 505 21.52 -5.98 -16.93
C TRP A 505 22.64 -5.14 -17.56
N LYS A 506 23.51 -5.73 -18.37
CA LYS A 506 24.53 -4.97 -19.15
C LYS A 506 23.88 -4.03 -20.16
N GLU A 507 22.81 -4.49 -20.86
CA GLU A 507 22.04 -3.64 -21.75
C GLU A 507 21.42 -2.45 -21.03
N ARG A 508 20.91 -2.65 -19.80
CA ARG A 508 20.43 -1.56 -18.94
C ARG A 508 21.53 -0.56 -18.62
N MET A 509 22.71 -1.05 -18.23
CA MET A 509 23.86 -0.16 -17.97
C MET A 509 24.24 0.64 -19.20
N ASN A 510 24.29 0.01 -20.38
CA ASN A 510 24.56 0.72 -21.63
C ASN A 510 23.56 1.85 -21.90
N ARG A 511 22.27 1.61 -21.65
CA ARG A 511 21.22 2.64 -21.82
C ARG A 511 21.36 3.78 -20.82
N ILE A 512 21.68 3.49 -19.55
CA ILE A 512 21.93 4.51 -18.53
C ILE A 512 23.17 5.34 -18.90
N PHE A 513 24.27 4.71 -19.35
CA PHE A 513 25.45 5.46 -19.77
C PHE A 513 25.19 6.30 -21.03
N ALA A 514 24.38 5.80 -21.97
CA ALA A 514 23.97 6.60 -23.12
C ALA A 514 23.13 7.82 -22.67
N GLU A 515 22.24 7.68 -21.70
CA GLU A 515 21.51 8.81 -21.09
C GLU A 515 22.47 9.83 -20.47
N ILE A 516 23.47 9.37 -19.70
CA ILE A 516 24.49 10.25 -19.11
C ILE A 516 25.25 11.04 -20.18
N GLU A 517 25.60 10.41 -21.29
CA GLU A 517 26.35 11.01 -22.39
C GLU A 517 25.53 12.07 -23.15
N THR A 518 24.21 12.05 -23.09
CA THR A 518 23.36 13.10 -23.70
C THR A 518 23.47 14.45 -22.98
N VAL A 519 23.95 14.46 -21.72
CA VAL A 519 24.12 15.68 -20.92
C VAL A 519 25.56 16.17 -21.03
N PRO A 520 25.84 17.34 -21.63
CA PRO A 520 27.19 17.86 -21.68
C PRO A 520 27.76 18.08 -20.26
N PRO A 521 29.05 17.81 -20.02
CA PRO A 521 29.64 17.93 -18.68
C PRO A 521 29.54 19.34 -18.07
N GLU A 522 29.55 20.36 -18.91
CA GLU A 522 29.47 21.78 -18.55
C GLU A 522 28.04 22.33 -18.46
N ASP A 523 27.02 21.53 -18.86
CA ASP A 523 25.66 21.99 -18.83
C ASP A 523 25.10 21.94 -17.41
N THR A 524 24.71 23.10 -16.89
CA THR A 524 24.13 23.28 -15.55
C THR A 524 22.65 23.66 -15.62
N SER A 525 22.03 23.55 -16.81
CA SER A 525 20.61 23.87 -16.98
C SER A 525 19.71 22.84 -16.31
N SER A 526 18.46 23.22 -16.06
CA SER A 526 17.47 22.38 -15.40
C SER A 526 16.52 21.65 -16.36
N HIS A 527 16.87 21.53 -17.64
CA HIS A 527 15.98 20.92 -18.62
C HIS A 527 16.14 19.40 -18.79
N TYR A 528 17.07 18.80 -18.08
CA TYR A 528 17.23 17.36 -18.03
C TYR A 528 16.46 16.77 -16.83
N ASP A 529 15.79 15.66 -17.02
CA ASP A 529 15.11 14.92 -15.94
C ASP A 529 16.12 14.38 -14.90
N ARG A 530 17.32 14.03 -15.38
CA ARG A 530 18.45 13.58 -14.56
C ARG A 530 19.72 14.19 -15.16
N ASP A 531 20.47 14.90 -14.36
CA ASP A 531 21.79 15.41 -14.74
C ASP A 531 22.88 14.34 -14.59
N ARG A 532 24.10 14.68 -14.96
CA ARG A 532 25.24 13.75 -14.79
C ARG A 532 25.51 13.41 -13.33
N ALA A 533 25.36 14.38 -12.42
CA ALA A 533 25.61 14.19 -10.99
C ALA A 533 24.63 13.16 -10.40
N TYR A 534 23.37 13.15 -10.83
CA TYR A 534 22.39 12.15 -10.38
C TYR A 534 22.92 10.71 -10.48
N TRP A 535 23.69 10.39 -11.54
CA TRP A 535 24.22 9.06 -11.76
C TRP A 535 25.63 8.86 -11.22
N LEU A 536 26.48 9.89 -11.24
CA LEU A 536 27.93 9.80 -11.03
C LEU A 536 28.37 10.22 -9.63
N GLU A 537 27.48 10.78 -8.80
CA GLU A 537 27.81 11.15 -7.42
C GLU A 537 27.99 9.91 -6.50
N ASP A 538 27.35 8.79 -6.82
CA ASP A 538 27.48 7.56 -6.06
C ASP A 538 28.75 6.79 -6.49
N GLU A 539 29.65 6.49 -5.56
CA GLU A 539 30.85 5.69 -5.80
C GLU A 539 30.55 4.22 -6.12
N GLU A 540 29.40 3.73 -5.68
CA GLU A 540 28.93 2.36 -5.87
C GLU A 540 27.53 2.35 -6.51
N ILE A 541 27.14 1.18 -7.00
CA ILE A 541 25.78 0.94 -7.51
C ILE A 541 24.75 1.40 -6.48
N ASN A 542 23.94 2.37 -6.84
CA ASN A 542 22.79 2.81 -6.06
C ASN A 542 21.55 1.98 -6.43
N VAL A 543 21.20 1.03 -5.54
CA VAL A 543 20.15 0.04 -5.79
C VAL A 543 18.82 0.71 -6.13
N GLY A 544 18.41 1.70 -5.35
CA GLY A 544 17.11 2.36 -5.54
C GLY A 544 17.03 3.20 -6.80
N LYS A 545 18.11 3.93 -7.16
CA LYS A 545 18.16 4.75 -8.39
C LYS A 545 18.03 3.89 -9.64
N ILE A 546 18.79 2.79 -9.72
CA ILE A 546 18.78 1.90 -10.90
C ILE A 546 17.43 1.21 -11.04
N VAL A 547 16.88 0.65 -9.95
CA VAL A 547 15.58 -0.04 -10.01
C VAL A 547 14.45 0.96 -10.32
N GLY A 548 14.52 2.19 -9.78
CA GLY A 548 13.61 3.27 -10.14
C GLY A 548 13.66 3.59 -11.63
N TRP A 549 14.87 3.67 -12.22
CA TRP A 549 15.05 3.88 -13.65
C TRP A 549 14.45 2.74 -14.49
N ILE A 550 14.60 1.48 -14.06
CA ILE A 550 14.01 0.33 -14.75
C ILE A 550 12.49 0.46 -14.82
N PHE A 551 11.83 0.76 -13.71
CA PHE A 551 10.38 0.92 -13.69
C PHE A 551 9.90 2.11 -14.52
N THR A 552 10.67 3.18 -14.58
CA THR A 552 10.33 4.34 -15.40
C THR A 552 10.49 4.06 -16.89
N ASN A 553 11.55 3.33 -17.29
CA ASN A 553 11.96 3.25 -18.71
C ASN A 553 11.64 1.91 -19.39
N GLU A 554 11.47 0.82 -18.65
CA GLU A 554 11.20 -0.50 -19.21
C GLU A 554 9.78 -0.98 -18.99
N GLU A 555 9.24 -0.72 -17.81
CA GLU A 555 7.88 -1.11 -17.46
C GLU A 555 6.84 -0.11 -18.00
N LYS A 556 7.26 0.74 -18.94
CA LYS A 556 6.42 1.80 -19.51
C LYS A 556 5.69 2.58 -18.41
N GLY A 557 6.46 3.11 -17.48
CA GLY A 557 5.98 3.96 -16.38
C GLY A 557 5.19 5.19 -16.83
N LEU A 558 4.75 5.20 -18.06
CA LEU A 558 3.93 6.23 -18.65
C LEU A 558 2.49 6.09 -18.17
N ARG A 559 1.94 7.19 -17.70
CA ARG A 559 0.52 7.29 -17.32
C ARG A 559 -0.40 7.17 -18.54
N MET A 560 0.12 7.48 -19.72
CA MET A 560 -0.58 7.34 -20.97
C MET A 560 0.09 6.21 -21.76
N LYS A 561 -0.72 5.26 -22.19
CA LYS A 561 -0.29 4.14 -23.03
C LYS A 561 -0.66 4.45 -24.46
N ASP A 562 0.24 4.09 -25.36
CA ASP A 562 -0.01 4.13 -26.81
C ASP A 562 -1.13 3.17 -27.21
#